data_3636037fbe882a6176b450047835426b
#
_entry.id   3636037fbe882a6176b450047835426b
#
_cell.length_a   1.000
_cell.length_b   1.000
_cell.length_c   1.000
_cell.angle_alpha   90.00
_cell.angle_beta   90.00
_cell.angle_gamma   90.00
#
_symmetry.space_group_name_H-M   'P 1'
#
loop_
_entity.id
_entity.type
_entity.pdbx_description
1 polymer ?
#
loop_
_entity_poly.entity_id
_entity_poly.type
_entity_poly.pdbx_seq_one_letter_code
_entity_poly.pdbx_strand_id
1 'polypeptide(L)'
;MHFLKLNVKKTKEIVFDFRRKNNDHDNVVIGSEEVEVVNNYKYLGVIFDDKLTWEMQSNKVCSKLNQRLFFLRKLNQFNVDNTLLFLFFNSCIHSIYSFCAIAWGGNCSKKQKSRINGVIKSSDKMIKVEQLSRFENVFLELCNKKLLNIMKDPTHPLFSSIVHSSRNVNRLIHIKLRTSRYLNSFLPTAVRNFHQPKSK
;
A
#
# COMPACT_ATOMS: atom_id res chain seq x y z
N MET A 1 -8.90 -3.98 -38.61
CA MET A 1 -8.11 -3.93 -37.37
C MET A 1 -7.92 -2.47 -36.96
N HIS A 2 -8.47 -2.04 -35.84
CA HIS A 2 -8.24 -0.69 -35.31
C HIS A 2 -6.95 -0.72 -34.49
N PHE A 3 -5.87 -0.21 -35.05
CA PHE A 3 -4.61 -0.06 -34.32
C PHE A 3 -4.71 1.18 -33.42
N LEU A 4 -4.75 0.99 -32.12
CA LEU A 4 -4.61 2.09 -31.15
C LEU A 4 -3.19 2.65 -31.27
N LYS A 5 -3.07 3.95 -31.57
CA LYS A 5 -1.78 4.64 -31.63
C LYS A 5 -1.44 5.19 -30.23
N LEU A 6 -0.23 4.88 -29.75
CA LEU A 6 0.24 5.39 -28.46
C LEU A 6 0.38 6.93 -28.51
N ASN A 7 -0.15 7.62 -27.49
CA ASN A 7 -0.03 9.07 -27.38
C ASN A 7 1.20 9.41 -26.54
N VAL A 8 2.30 9.78 -27.16
CA VAL A 8 3.57 10.09 -26.50
C VAL A 8 3.44 11.23 -25.49
N LYS A 9 2.68 12.28 -25.80
CA LYS A 9 2.45 13.42 -24.89
C LYS A 9 1.76 13.06 -23.57
N LYS A 10 0.99 11.96 -23.55
CA LYS A 10 0.32 11.42 -22.36
C LYS A 10 1.13 10.30 -21.67
N THR A 11 2.17 9.83 -22.31
CA THR A 11 3.08 8.82 -21.74
C THR A 11 4.12 9.53 -20.89
N LYS A 12 4.45 8.96 -19.76
CA LYS A 12 5.46 9.48 -18.82
C LYS A 12 6.40 8.35 -18.45
N GLU A 13 7.64 8.68 -18.25
CA GLU A 13 8.69 7.78 -17.78
C GLU A 13 9.05 8.13 -16.33
N ILE A 14 9.18 7.13 -15.48
CA ILE A 14 9.73 7.28 -14.13
C ILE A 14 10.85 6.27 -13.95
N VAL A 15 12.03 6.75 -13.60
CA VAL A 15 13.23 5.94 -13.44
C VAL A 15 13.44 5.63 -11.95
N PHE A 16 13.44 4.34 -11.61
CA PHE A 16 13.74 3.87 -10.26
C PHE A 16 15.19 3.43 -10.17
N ASP A 17 16.10 4.33 -9.80
CA ASP A 17 17.51 4.02 -9.60
C ASP A 17 17.89 4.13 -8.11
N PHE A 18 18.36 3.03 -7.54
CA PHE A 18 18.79 2.90 -6.15
C PHE A 18 20.31 2.64 -6.03
N ARG A 19 21.05 2.77 -7.13
CA ARG A 19 22.50 2.62 -7.12
C ARG A 19 23.17 3.82 -6.44
N ARG A 20 24.36 3.62 -5.90
CA ARG A 20 25.13 4.70 -5.25
C ARG A 20 25.66 5.73 -6.24
N LYS A 21 25.96 5.31 -7.47
CA LYS A 21 26.38 6.19 -8.57
C LYS A 21 25.19 6.35 -9.50
N ASN A 22 24.73 7.57 -9.68
CA ASN A 22 23.76 7.89 -10.72
C ASN A 22 24.45 7.67 -12.07
N ASN A 23 23.91 6.79 -12.88
CA ASN A 23 24.26 6.72 -14.29
C ASN A 23 23.20 7.52 -15.05
N ASP A 24 23.63 8.23 -16.06
CA ASP A 24 22.71 8.85 -17.00
C ASP A 24 21.86 7.74 -17.64
N HIS A 25 20.58 7.97 -17.73
CA HIS A 25 19.64 7.10 -18.41
C HIS A 25 19.24 7.80 -19.71
N ASP A 26 19.36 7.09 -20.81
CA ASP A 26 18.83 7.56 -22.07
C ASP A 26 17.30 7.63 -21.98
N ASN A 27 16.73 8.73 -22.46
CA ASN A 27 15.29 8.90 -22.48
C ASN A 27 14.64 7.87 -23.41
N VAL A 28 13.48 7.36 -23.03
CA VAL A 28 12.69 6.48 -23.92
C VAL A 28 12.17 7.32 -25.08
N VAL A 29 12.44 6.85 -26.32
CA VAL A 29 11.97 7.48 -27.54
C VAL A 29 10.90 6.61 -28.17
N ILE A 30 9.76 7.19 -28.54
CA ILE A 30 8.67 6.51 -29.21
C ILE A 30 8.45 7.15 -30.58
N GLY A 31 8.83 6.45 -31.64
CA GLY A 31 8.91 7.02 -32.98
C GLY A 31 10.03 8.04 -33.07
N SER A 32 9.69 9.33 -33.18
CA SER A 32 10.66 10.45 -33.21
C SER A 32 10.52 11.40 -32.01
N GLU A 33 9.63 11.07 -31.06
CA GLU A 33 9.33 11.94 -29.91
C GLU A 33 9.91 11.32 -28.63
N GLU A 34 10.56 12.14 -27.79
CA GLU A 34 11.04 11.73 -26.47
C GLU A 34 9.89 11.70 -25.47
N VAL A 35 9.92 10.70 -24.60
CA VAL A 35 8.98 10.59 -23.48
C VAL A 35 9.44 11.46 -22.32
N GLU A 36 8.53 12.24 -21.76
CA GLU A 36 8.84 13.10 -20.61
C GLU A 36 9.15 12.27 -19.35
N VAL A 37 10.35 12.47 -18.80
CA VAL A 37 10.80 11.88 -17.54
C VAL A 37 10.22 12.68 -16.37
N VAL A 38 9.59 11.99 -15.42
CA VAL A 38 8.98 12.63 -14.24
C VAL A 38 9.48 11.99 -12.94
N ASN A 39 9.62 12.80 -11.88
CA ASN A 39 10.06 12.31 -10.57
C ASN A 39 8.92 11.66 -9.76
N ASN A 40 7.68 11.86 -10.15
CA ASN A 40 6.52 11.21 -9.53
C ASN A 40 5.39 11.05 -10.56
N TYR A 41 4.61 10.00 -10.36
CA TYR A 41 3.47 9.73 -11.22
C TYR A 41 2.35 9.05 -10.46
N LYS A 42 1.10 9.42 -10.78
CA LYS A 42 -0.09 8.79 -10.22
C LYS A 42 -0.55 7.65 -11.13
N TYR A 43 -0.28 6.42 -10.73
CA TYR A 43 -0.71 5.22 -11.46
C TYR A 43 -1.82 4.49 -10.69
N LEU A 44 -2.95 4.24 -11.32
CA LEU A 44 -4.12 3.55 -10.76
C LEU A 44 -4.51 4.05 -9.34
N GLY A 45 -4.40 5.35 -9.11
CA GLY A 45 -4.80 5.98 -7.84
C GLY A 45 -3.69 6.11 -6.79
N VAL A 46 -2.56 5.41 -6.96
CA VAL A 46 -1.37 5.45 -6.10
C VAL A 46 -0.33 6.40 -6.69
N ILE A 47 0.31 7.22 -5.86
CA ILE A 47 1.41 8.10 -6.28
C ILE A 47 2.72 7.38 -6.00
N PHE A 48 3.49 7.19 -7.06
CA PHE A 48 4.86 6.68 -7.02
C PHE A 48 5.81 7.88 -7.11
N ASP A 49 6.86 7.88 -6.33
CA ASP A 49 8.02 8.76 -6.49
C ASP A 49 9.26 7.93 -6.87
N ASP A 50 10.21 8.52 -7.57
CA ASP A 50 11.43 7.91 -8.09
C ASP A 50 12.26 7.18 -7.02
N LYS A 51 12.12 7.60 -5.76
CA LYS A 51 12.81 7.02 -4.60
C LYS A 51 11.96 6.05 -3.79
N LEU A 52 10.69 5.86 -4.15
CA LEU A 52 9.69 5.06 -3.41
C LEU A 52 9.65 5.40 -1.92
N THR A 53 9.66 6.70 -1.59
CA THR A 53 9.56 7.19 -0.20
C THR A 53 8.14 7.09 0.34
N TRP A 54 7.16 7.07 -0.56
CA TRP A 54 5.73 7.06 -0.27
C TRP A 54 5.23 8.29 0.49
N GLU A 55 6.04 9.35 0.57
CA GLU A 55 5.65 10.55 1.32
C GLU A 55 4.47 11.27 0.66
N MET A 56 4.50 11.46 -0.65
CA MET A 56 3.41 12.06 -1.40
C MET A 56 2.12 11.24 -1.30
N GLN A 57 2.23 9.90 -1.41
CA GLN A 57 1.08 9.00 -1.27
C GLN A 57 0.47 9.09 0.13
N SER A 58 1.28 8.99 1.18
CA SER A 58 0.79 9.04 2.56
C SER A 58 0.21 10.41 2.94
N ASN A 59 0.80 11.51 2.45
CA ASN A 59 0.26 12.86 2.64
C ASN A 59 -1.12 13.00 1.99
N LYS A 60 -1.29 12.50 0.77
CA LYS A 60 -2.58 12.47 0.07
C LYS A 60 -3.62 11.63 0.82
N VAL A 61 -3.23 10.45 1.29
CA VAL A 61 -4.10 9.58 2.10
C VAL A 61 -4.52 10.32 3.36
N CYS A 62 -3.58 10.89 4.13
CA CYS A 62 -3.89 11.63 5.35
C CYS A 62 -4.81 12.84 5.10
N SER A 63 -4.62 13.57 4.00
CA SER A 63 -5.51 14.69 3.64
C SER A 63 -6.94 14.20 3.43
N LYS A 64 -7.12 13.14 2.65
CA LYS A 64 -8.44 12.55 2.42
C LYS A 64 -9.06 12.01 3.72
N LEU A 65 -8.27 11.35 4.57
CA LEU A 65 -8.74 10.82 5.84
C LEU A 65 -9.26 11.94 6.76
N ASN A 66 -8.55 13.07 6.85
CA ASN A 66 -8.99 14.22 7.65
C ASN A 66 -10.30 14.81 7.12
N GLN A 67 -10.49 14.90 5.80
CA GLN A 67 -11.76 15.32 5.22
C GLN A 67 -12.91 14.38 5.60
N ARG A 68 -12.69 13.06 5.52
CA ARG A 68 -13.72 12.07 5.91
C ARG A 68 -13.98 12.06 7.41
N LEU A 69 -12.94 12.26 8.23
CA LEU A 69 -13.10 12.40 9.67
C LEU A 69 -13.97 13.62 10.03
N PHE A 70 -13.86 14.72 9.28
CA PHE A 70 -14.74 15.86 9.47
C PHE A 70 -16.21 15.47 9.24
N PHE A 71 -16.53 14.75 8.18
CA PHE A 71 -17.89 14.28 7.93
C PHE A 71 -18.38 13.30 9.01
N LEU A 72 -17.53 12.37 9.45
CA LEU A 72 -17.87 11.45 10.53
C LEU A 72 -18.21 12.22 11.82
N ARG A 73 -17.45 13.29 12.16
CA ARG A 73 -17.75 14.15 13.30
C ARG A 73 -19.12 14.84 13.16
N LYS A 74 -19.46 15.30 11.95
CA LYS A 74 -20.77 15.90 11.70
C LYS A 74 -21.90 14.89 11.87
N LEU A 75 -21.76 13.69 11.32
CA LEU A 75 -22.75 12.61 11.50
C LEU A 75 -22.95 12.29 12.99
N ASN A 76 -21.84 12.18 13.76
CA ASN A 76 -21.93 11.95 15.20
C ASN A 76 -22.60 13.11 15.96
N GLN A 77 -22.37 14.36 15.57
CA GLN A 77 -23.06 15.55 16.14
C GLN A 77 -24.57 15.53 15.89
N PHE A 78 -25.00 14.95 14.77
CA PHE A 78 -26.44 14.77 14.45
C PHE A 78 -27.05 13.53 15.11
N ASN A 79 -26.34 12.88 16.03
CA ASN A 79 -26.77 11.67 16.73
C ASN A 79 -27.18 10.53 15.79
N VAL A 80 -26.47 10.38 14.66
CA VAL A 80 -26.65 9.26 13.75
C VAL A 80 -26.30 7.95 14.48
N ASP A 81 -27.06 6.91 14.24
CA ASP A 81 -26.88 5.60 14.87
C ASP A 81 -25.45 5.04 14.67
N ASN A 82 -24.93 4.37 15.71
CA ASN A 82 -23.59 3.81 15.70
C ASN A 82 -23.33 2.83 14.57
N THR A 83 -24.34 2.05 14.17
CA THR A 83 -24.24 1.11 13.05
C THR A 83 -23.96 1.86 11.73
N LEU A 84 -24.64 2.99 11.52
CA LEU A 84 -24.43 3.83 10.35
C LEU A 84 -23.08 4.58 10.41
N LEU A 85 -22.65 5.03 11.59
CA LEU A 85 -21.32 5.61 11.77
C LEU A 85 -20.21 4.59 11.45
N PHE A 86 -20.37 3.34 11.87
CA PHE A 86 -19.45 2.25 11.56
C PHE A 86 -19.45 1.91 10.07
N LEU A 87 -20.62 1.88 9.44
CA LEU A 87 -20.75 1.69 7.99
C LEU A 87 -20.03 2.81 7.22
N PHE A 88 -20.23 4.07 7.64
CA PHE A 88 -19.52 5.22 7.07
C PHE A 88 -18.00 5.10 7.24
N PHE A 89 -17.54 4.70 8.43
CA PHE A 89 -16.11 4.47 8.67
C PHE A 89 -15.54 3.44 7.71
N ASN A 90 -16.17 2.29 7.56
CA ASN A 90 -15.68 1.22 6.70
C ASN A 90 -15.67 1.63 5.22
N SER A 91 -16.73 2.27 4.74
CA SER A 91 -16.85 2.65 3.33
C SER A 91 -16.01 3.88 2.96
N CYS A 92 -15.90 4.87 3.84
CA CYS A 92 -15.32 6.17 3.51
C CYS A 92 -13.94 6.44 4.15
N ILE A 93 -13.58 5.76 5.26
CA ILE A 93 -12.31 5.98 5.95
C ILE A 93 -11.39 4.77 5.79
N HIS A 94 -11.85 3.58 6.21
CA HIS A 94 -11.10 2.34 6.10
C HIS A 94 -10.69 2.05 4.64
N SER A 95 -11.60 2.21 3.70
CA SER A 95 -11.33 2.01 2.27
C SER A 95 -10.18 2.88 1.73
N ILE A 96 -10.00 4.11 2.25
CA ILE A 96 -8.95 5.02 1.80
C ILE A 96 -7.55 4.52 2.21
N TYR A 97 -7.35 4.14 3.47
CA TYR A 97 -6.02 3.74 3.93
C TYR A 97 -5.70 2.27 3.65
N SER A 98 -6.70 1.42 3.41
CA SER A 98 -6.51 0.04 2.98
C SER A 98 -6.27 -0.08 1.47
N PHE A 99 -6.67 0.93 0.68
CA PHE A 99 -6.48 0.91 -0.77
C PHE A 99 -5.01 0.79 -1.16
N CYS A 100 -4.66 -0.29 -1.84
CA CYS A 100 -3.30 -0.62 -2.26
C CYS A 100 -2.25 -0.53 -1.12
N ALA A 101 -2.65 -0.65 0.15
CA ALA A 101 -1.76 -0.52 1.30
C ALA A 101 -0.59 -1.52 1.24
N ILE A 102 -0.80 -2.68 0.61
CA ILE A 102 0.23 -3.70 0.38
C ILE A 102 1.45 -3.11 -0.36
N ALA A 103 1.24 -2.18 -1.29
CA ALA A 103 2.32 -1.60 -2.08
C ALA A 103 3.12 -0.55 -1.29
N TRP A 104 2.46 0.31 -0.51
CA TRP A 104 3.08 1.48 0.10
C TRP A 104 3.17 1.43 1.65
N GLY A 105 2.28 0.70 2.32
CA GLY A 105 2.12 0.75 3.79
C GLY A 105 3.33 0.26 4.57
N GLY A 106 4.05 -0.74 4.07
CA GLY A 106 5.22 -1.30 4.75
C GLY A 106 6.36 -0.30 4.91
N ASN A 107 6.61 0.50 3.88
CA ASN A 107 7.71 1.47 3.84
C ASN A 107 7.34 2.86 4.34
N CYS A 108 6.10 3.07 4.80
CA CYS A 108 5.72 4.31 5.48
C CYS A 108 6.54 4.54 6.75
N SER A 109 6.97 5.77 6.96
CA SER A 109 7.66 6.19 8.17
C SER A 109 6.75 6.08 9.42
N LYS A 110 7.35 6.02 10.60
CA LYS A 110 6.61 6.03 11.87
C LYS A 110 5.67 7.24 11.97
N LYS A 111 6.12 8.42 11.53
CA LYS A 111 5.32 9.66 11.50
C LYS A 111 4.08 9.52 10.63
N GLN A 112 4.22 8.94 9.44
CA GLN A 112 3.11 8.72 8.51
C GLN A 112 2.09 7.73 9.08
N LYS A 113 2.54 6.60 9.63
CA LYS A 113 1.67 5.61 10.29
C LYS A 113 0.94 6.22 11.49
N SER A 114 1.64 7.02 12.30
CA SER A 114 1.04 7.73 13.45
C SER A 114 -0.07 8.69 13.03
N ARG A 115 0.07 9.40 11.89
CA ARG A 115 -0.98 10.29 11.39
C ARG A 115 -2.24 9.51 10.99
N ILE A 116 -2.09 8.37 10.30
CA ILE A 116 -3.21 7.49 9.93
C ILE A 116 -3.88 6.95 11.20
N ASN A 117 -3.10 6.43 12.14
CA ASN A 117 -3.61 5.91 13.41
C ASN A 117 -4.30 6.98 14.27
N GLY A 118 -3.89 8.25 14.14
CA GLY A 118 -4.56 9.38 14.78
C GLY A 118 -6.00 9.55 14.30
N VAL A 119 -6.25 9.38 13.00
CA VAL A 119 -7.60 9.40 12.44
C VAL A 119 -8.41 8.19 12.91
N ILE A 120 -7.83 6.98 12.88
CA ILE A 120 -8.49 5.76 13.35
C ILE A 120 -8.89 5.91 14.82
N LYS A 121 -7.97 6.35 15.68
CA LYS A 121 -8.25 6.60 17.12
C LYS A 121 -9.33 7.66 17.34
N SER A 122 -9.36 8.70 16.51
CA SER A 122 -10.41 9.73 16.59
C SER A 122 -11.78 9.17 16.14
N SER A 123 -11.81 8.30 15.16
CA SER A 123 -13.03 7.60 14.72
C SER A 123 -13.53 6.64 15.79
N ASP A 124 -12.63 5.86 16.39
CA ASP A 124 -12.92 4.89 17.45
C ASP A 124 -13.67 5.52 18.65
N LYS A 125 -13.27 6.75 19.04
CA LYS A 125 -13.95 7.49 20.12
C LYS A 125 -15.39 7.87 19.80
N MET A 126 -15.75 7.96 18.54
CA MET A 126 -17.11 8.35 18.11
C MET A 126 -17.98 7.12 17.84
N ILE A 127 -17.38 6.08 17.30
CA ILE A 127 -18.05 4.83 16.96
C ILE A 127 -17.94 3.93 18.19
N LYS A 128 -18.96 3.89 19.02
CA LYS A 128 -19.02 3.10 20.27
C LYS A 128 -19.25 1.60 19.98
N VAL A 129 -18.45 1.02 19.10
CA VAL A 129 -18.48 -0.40 18.69
C VAL A 129 -17.14 -1.02 19.07
N GLU A 130 -16.86 -2.24 18.59
CA GLU A 130 -15.56 -2.90 18.80
C GLU A 130 -14.37 -2.03 18.44
N GLN A 131 -13.26 -2.18 19.17
CA GLN A 131 -12.03 -1.41 18.95
C GLN A 131 -11.54 -1.50 17.49
N LEU A 132 -11.37 -0.34 16.85
CA LEU A 132 -10.89 -0.29 15.46
C LEU A 132 -9.42 -0.71 15.37
N SER A 133 -9.13 -1.57 14.41
CA SER A 133 -7.78 -2.06 14.19
C SER A 133 -6.84 -0.94 13.71
N ARG A 134 -5.62 -0.89 14.26
CA ARG A 134 -4.57 0.03 13.80
C ARG A 134 -4.16 -0.25 12.37
N PHE A 135 -3.64 0.75 11.70
CA PHE A 135 -3.18 0.64 10.31
C PHE A 135 -2.19 -0.51 10.08
N GLU A 136 -1.26 -0.72 11.01
CA GLU A 136 -0.28 -1.80 10.93
C GLU A 136 -0.94 -3.17 10.89
N ASN A 137 -1.96 -3.41 11.72
CA ASN A 137 -2.69 -4.67 11.76
C ASN A 137 -3.46 -4.90 10.45
N VAL A 138 -4.17 -3.87 9.96
CA VAL A 138 -4.87 -3.92 8.67
C VAL A 138 -3.90 -4.22 7.52
N PHE A 139 -2.73 -3.56 7.51
CA PHE A 139 -1.68 -3.83 6.53
C PHE A 139 -1.22 -5.29 6.57
N LEU A 140 -0.97 -5.84 7.76
CA LEU A 140 -0.54 -7.23 7.93
C LEU A 140 -1.61 -8.22 7.51
N GLU A 141 -2.87 -7.96 7.82
CA GLU A 141 -4.01 -8.79 7.38
C GLU A 141 -4.11 -8.82 5.85
N LEU A 142 -3.99 -7.66 5.20
CA LEU A 142 -4.00 -7.56 3.74
C LEU A 142 -2.82 -8.33 3.12
N CYS A 143 -1.62 -8.21 3.71
CA CYS A 143 -0.43 -8.95 3.28
C CYS A 143 -0.66 -10.46 3.40
N ASN A 144 -1.18 -10.94 4.52
CA ASN A 144 -1.45 -12.36 4.74
C ASN A 144 -2.51 -12.89 3.78
N LYS A 145 -3.60 -12.14 3.59
CA LYS A 145 -4.66 -12.52 2.63
C LYS A 145 -4.12 -12.62 1.20
N LYS A 146 -3.28 -11.65 0.77
CA LYS A 146 -2.67 -11.70 -0.56
C LYS A 146 -1.68 -12.85 -0.69
N LEU A 147 -0.85 -13.12 0.34
CA LEU A 147 0.08 -14.25 0.35
C LEU A 147 -0.67 -15.59 0.17
N LEU A 148 -1.73 -15.81 0.95
CA LEU A 148 -2.55 -17.01 0.84
C LEU A 148 -3.17 -17.18 -0.56
N ASN A 149 -3.58 -16.08 -1.18
CA ASN A 149 -4.10 -16.12 -2.56
C ASN A 149 -3.02 -16.50 -3.56
N ILE A 150 -1.78 -15.96 -3.41
CA ILE A 150 -0.65 -16.32 -4.27
C ILE A 150 -0.30 -17.81 -4.10
N MET A 151 -0.30 -18.32 -2.87
CA MET A 151 0.01 -19.75 -2.61
C MET A 151 -1.00 -20.72 -3.24
N LYS A 152 -2.22 -20.26 -3.49
CA LYS A 152 -3.28 -21.04 -4.14
C LYS A 152 -3.24 -21.00 -5.68
N ASP A 153 -2.46 -20.09 -6.24
CA ASP A 153 -2.42 -19.84 -7.68
C ASP A 153 -1.00 -20.03 -8.24
N PRO A 154 -0.67 -21.23 -8.76
CA PRO A 154 0.65 -21.51 -9.34
C PRO A 154 0.98 -20.64 -10.56
N THR A 155 -0.01 -20.02 -11.20
CA THR A 155 0.20 -19.15 -12.38
C THR A 155 0.57 -17.73 -11.98
N HIS A 156 0.45 -17.38 -10.69
CA HIS A 156 0.75 -16.05 -10.21
C HIS A 156 2.25 -15.74 -10.31
N PRO A 157 2.68 -14.58 -10.86
CA PRO A 157 4.10 -14.26 -11.11
C PRO A 157 5.00 -14.35 -9.85
N LEU A 158 4.45 -14.11 -8.66
CA LEU A 158 5.19 -14.20 -7.39
C LEU A 158 5.17 -15.60 -6.78
N PHE A 159 4.50 -16.58 -7.37
CA PHE A 159 4.41 -17.92 -6.81
C PHE A 159 5.79 -18.56 -6.66
N SER A 160 6.64 -18.47 -7.67
CA SER A 160 8.01 -18.98 -7.66
C SER A 160 8.93 -18.29 -6.64
N SER A 161 8.57 -17.09 -6.21
CA SER A 161 9.31 -16.33 -5.19
C SER A 161 8.98 -16.78 -3.75
N ILE A 162 7.96 -17.62 -3.59
CA ILE A 162 7.57 -18.20 -2.29
C ILE A 162 8.28 -19.53 -2.15
N VAL A 163 9.34 -19.55 -1.34
CA VAL A 163 10.14 -20.76 -1.13
C VAL A 163 9.69 -21.50 0.13
N HIS A 164 9.32 -22.76 -0.05
CA HIS A 164 9.00 -23.66 1.05
C HIS A 164 10.26 -24.31 1.64
N SER A 165 10.25 -24.59 2.94
CA SER A 165 11.33 -25.33 3.55
C SER A 165 11.32 -26.79 3.07
N SER A 166 12.49 -27.33 2.71
CA SER A 166 12.65 -28.75 2.36
C SER A 166 12.28 -29.70 3.50
N ARG A 167 12.42 -29.24 4.76
CA ARG A 167 12.13 -30.03 5.96
C ARG A 167 10.67 -29.92 6.43
N ASN A 168 9.94 -28.85 6.04
CA ASN A 168 8.56 -28.64 6.44
C ASN A 168 7.85 -27.81 5.39
N VAL A 169 6.97 -28.44 4.62
CA VAL A 169 6.23 -27.83 3.51
C VAL A 169 5.35 -26.64 3.98
N ASN A 170 4.93 -26.64 5.24
CA ASN A 170 4.13 -25.55 5.80
C ASN A 170 4.97 -24.34 6.26
N ARG A 171 6.31 -24.45 6.18
CA ARG A 171 7.22 -23.39 6.59
C ARG A 171 7.82 -22.69 5.38
N LEU A 172 7.54 -21.39 5.27
CA LEU A 172 8.17 -20.54 4.26
C LEU A 172 9.59 -20.14 4.68
N ILE A 173 10.51 -20.04 3.74
CA ILE A 173 11.88 -19.61 4.01
C ILE A 173 11.96 -18.09 3.96
N HIS A 174 12.54 -17.50 5.00
CA HIS A 174 12.88 -16.09 5.00
C HIS A 174 13.97 -15.79 3.96
N ILE A 175 13.68 -14.92 3.03
CA ILE A 175 14.68 -14.41 2.09
C ILE A 175 15.63 -13.48 2.86
N LYS A 176 16.93 -13.76 2.82
CA LYS A 176 17.97 -12.87 3.39
C LYS A 176 18.03 -11.59 2.54
N LEU A 177 17.76 -10.45 3.16
CA LEU A 177 17.59 -9.18 2.46
C LEU A 177 18.62 -8.17 2.95
N ARG A 178 19.18 -7.41 2.00
CA ARG A 178 20.25 -6.44 2.28
C ARG A 178 19.73 -5.04 2.62
N THR A 179 18.49 -4.68 2.20
CA THR A 179 17.97 -3.32 2.36
C THR A 179 16.69 -3.31 3.19
N SER A 180 16.54 -2.29 4.06
CA SER A 180 15.33 -2.09 4.85
C SER A 180 14.08 -1.87 3.99
N ARG A 181 14.24 -1.19 2.84
CA ARG A 181 13.14 -0.98 1.88
C ARG A 181 12.54 -2.30 1.41
N TYR A 182 13.38 -3.23 0.97
CA TYR A 182 12.89 -4.53 0.53
C TYR A 182 12.38 -5.36 1.69
N LEU A 183 13.04 -5.31 2.86
CA LEU A 183 12.62 -6.02 4.07
C LEU A 183 11.19 -5.65 4.51
N ASN A 184 10.81 -4.39 4.35
CA ASN A 184 9.50 -3.86 4.69
C ASN A 184 8.48 -3.95 3.53
N SER A 185 8.88 -4.44 2.36
CA SER A 185 7.96 -4.64 1.24
C SER A 185 7.00 -5.81 1.52
N PHE A 186 6.01 -5.97 0.65
CA PHE A 186 4.92 -6.93 0.80
C PHE A 186 5.39 -8.36 1.11
N LEU A 187 6.16 -8.97 0.20
CA LEU A 187 6.46 -10.40 0.26
C LEU A 187 7.29 -10.77 1.53
N PRO A 188 8.40 -10.09 1.86
CA PRO A 188 9.14 -10.38 3.08
C PRO A 188 8.32 -10.14 4.35
N THR A 189 7.47 -9.12 4.35
CA THR A 189 6.59 -8.85 5.49
C THR A 189 5.55 -9.94 5.66
N ALA A 190 4.91 -10.37 4.59
CA ALA A 190 3.91 -11.44 4.61
C ALA A 190 4.53 -12.77 5.07
N VAL A 191 5.70 -13.15 4.54
CA VAL A 191 6.40 -14.39 4.92
C VAL A 191 6.78 -14.38 6.41
N ARG A 192 7.30 -13.26 6.93
CA ARG A 192 7.62 -13.15 8.37
C ARG A 192 6.42 -13.32 9.27
N ASN A 193 5.29 -12.70 8.91
CA ASN A 193 4.07 -12.73 9.72
C ASN A 193 3.30 -14.05 9.59
N PHE A 194 3.50 -14.77 8.51
CA PHE A 194 2.89 -16.09 8.32
C PHE A 194 3.29 -17.09 9.41
N HIS A 195 4.48 -16.94 9.98
CA HIS A 195 5.04 -17.84 11.01
C HIS A 195 4.86 -17.34 12.45
N GLN A 196 4.38 -16.11 12.63
CA GLN A 196 4.09 -15.65 13.99
C GLN A 196 2.78 -16.29 14.47
N PRO A 197 2.76 -16.92 15.65
CA PRO A 197 1.49 -17.36 16.24
C PRO A 197 0.60 -16.13 16.37
N LYS A 198 -0.65 -16.24 15.88
CA LYS A 198 -1.63 -15.17 16.09
C LYS A 198 -1.71 -14.97 17.60
N SER A 199 -1.26 -13.82 18.10
CA SER A 199 -1.53 -13.41 19.47
C SER A 199 -3.05 -13.39 19.63
N LYS A 200 -3.52 -14.26 20.53
CA LYS A 200 -4.94 -14.32 20.91
C LYS A 200 -5.38 -13.03 21.55
#